data_4c74a1f36dd96777f861181b4aabcdbd
#
_entry.id   4c74a1f36dd96777f861181b4aabcdbd
#
_cell.length_a   1.000
_cell.length_b   1.000
_cell.length_c   1.000
_cell.angle_alpha   90.00
_cell.angle_beta   90.00
_cell.angle_gamma   90.00
#
_symmetry.space_group_name_H-M   'P 1'
#
loop_
_entity.id
_entity.type
_entity.pdbx_description
1 polymer ?
#
loop_
_entity_poly.entity_id
_entity_poly.type
_entity_poly.pdbx_seq_one_letter_code
_entity_poly.pdbx_strand_id
1 'polypeptide(L)'
;MKNKILTLDLKEKIKIHAEYEKPNEACGLIYKSGEYIDIYPCKNISSQKQEHFELSPFDYLKAAGRGKIIGMYHSQKDIDPSVLDYVVSSGHKIYSVVYSYENDTFVEINEGAIKYAKYIGRAFELGTSDCYSLIQDFYKNEYNIILNNYIRNDNVFKLNPDIVRENYIKEGFVEIQYKDLQIGDGIVFGLTKTSPHIGIFIGNNLFLHFPSEKYSTAQFITDSWKKQIIFCARHKNNFKNE
;
A
#
# COMPACT_ATOMS: atom_id res chain seq x y z
N MET A 1 1.48 -4.97 -23.60
CA MET A 1 0.94 -5.57 -22.37
C MET A 1 2.12 -5.87 -21.45
N LYS A 2 2.23 -5.25 -20.27
CA LYS A 2 3.25 -5.66 -19.27
C LYS A 2 2.93 -7.09 -18.88
N ASN A 3 3.85 -8.02 -19.07
CA ASN A 3 3.66 -9.41 -18.65
C ASN A 3 3.38 -9.44 -17.14
N LYS A 4 2.26 -10.02 -16.76
CA LYS A 4 1.89 -10.19 -15.34
C LYS A 4 2.89 -11.16 -14.72
N ILE A 5 3.68 -10.70 -13.73
CA ILE A 5 4.68 -11.52 -13.02
C ILE A 5 4.00 -12.60 -12.20
N LEU A 6 3.01 -12.24 -11.37
CA LEU A 6 2.31 -13.15 -10.48
C LEU A 6 1.23 -13.94 -11.24
N THR A 7 1.60 -15.08 -11.78
CA THR A 7 0.71 -16.03 -12.46
C THR A 7 -0.04 -16.91 -11.46
N LEU A 8 -1.04 -17.67 -11.91
CA LEU A 8 -1.74 -18.65 -11.06
C LEU A 8 -0.80 -19.75 -10.55
N ASP A 9 0.13 -20.22 -11.39
CA ASP A 9 1.14 -21.21 -11.02
C ASP A 9 2.06 -20.69 -9.89
N LEU A 10 2.55 -19.45 -10.01
CA LEU A 10 3.36 -18.86 -8.95
C LEU A 10 2.59 -18.68 -7.64
N LYS A 11 1.33 -18.27 -7.72
CA LYS A 11 0.46 -18.16 -6.52
C LYS A 11 0.32 -19.49 -5.81
N GLU A 12 0.07 -20.57 -6.56
CA GLU A 12 -0.06 -21.90 -5.99
C GLU A 12 1.24 -22.37 -5.32
N LYS A 13 2.37 -22.17 -5.96
CA LYS A 13 3.69 -22.49 -5.38
C LYS A 13 3.97 -21.71 -4.10
N ILE A 14 3.61 -20.41 -4.05
CA ILE A 14 3.75 -19.58 -2.86
C ILE A 14 2.84 -20.09 -1.73
N LYS A 15 1.59 -20.44 -2.03
CA LYS A 15 0.66 -21.02 -1.05
C LYS A 15 1.19 -22.31 -0.45
N ILE A 16 1.66 -23.23 -1.28
CA ILE A 16 2.25 -24.51 -0.82
C ILE A 16 3.43 -24.24 0.12
N HIS A 17 4.34 -23.33 -0.23
CA HIS A 17 5.46 -22.98 0.62
C HIS A 17 5.02 -22.34 1.92
N ALA A 18 4.06 -21.42 1.89
CA ALA A 18 3.50 -20.78 3.07
C ALA A 18 2.85 -21.81 4.02
N GLU A 19 2.10 -22.76 3.49
CA GLU A 19 1.47 -23.81 4.29
C GLU A 19 2.49 -24.71 4.98
N TYR A 20 3.61 -25.01 4.30
CA TYR A 20 4.70 -25.81 4.87
C TYR A 20 5.44 -25.09 6.01
N GLU A 21 5.62 -23.77 5.90
CA GLU A 21 6.38 -22.96 6.89
C GLU A 21 5.53 -22.49 8.08
N LYS A 22 4.20 -22.55 8.02
CA LYS A 22 3.34 -22.14 9.12
C LYS A 22 3.74 -22.78 10.45
N PRO A 23 3.73 -22.01 11.55
CA PRO A 23 3.25 -20.63 11.73
C PRO A 23 4.28 -19.54 11.38
N ASN A 24 5.46 -19.92 10.86
CA ASN A 24 6.49 -18.98 10.46
C ASN A 24 6.15 -18.30 9.13
N GLU A 25 6.68 -17.13 8.88
CA GLU A 25 6.62 -16.51 7.57
C GLU A 25 7.49 -17.29 6.57
N ALA A 26 6.87 -17.82 5.52
CA ALA A 26 7.58 -18.30 4.35
C ALA A 26 8.16 -17.11 3.59
N CYS A 27 9.35 -17.23 3.05
CA CYS A 27 9.97 -16.20 2.24
C CYS A 27 10.74 -16.80 1.06
N GLY A 28 10.91 -16.02 0.00
CA GLY A 28 11.63 -16.50 -1.16
C GLY A 28 11.82 -15.44 -2.23
N LEU A 29 12.45 -15.85 -3.31
CA LEU A 29 12.81 -15.00 -4.45
C LEU A 29 12.01 -15.41 -5.69
N ILE A 30 11.72 -14.44 -6.54
CA ILE A 30 11.14 -14.65 -7.87
C ILE A 30 12.25 -14.38 -8.88
N TYR A 31 12.54 -15.35 -9.73
CA TYR A 31 13.59 -15.23 -10.74
C TYR A 31 13.06 -15.44 -12.15
N LYS A 32 13.75 -14.87 -13.12
CA LYS A 32 13.47 -15.02 -14.55
C LYS A 32 14.67 -15.62 -15.27
N SER A 33 14.42 -16.70 -16.04
CA SER A 33 15.40 -17.35 -16.91
C SER A 33 14.81 -17.47 -18.33
N GLY A 34 15.28 -16.65 -19.26
CA GLY A 34 14.63 -16.49 -20.55
C GLY A 34 13.20 -15.94 -20.37
N GLU A 35 12.21 -16.65 -20.92
CA GLU A 35 10.80 -16.30 -20.73
C GLU A 35 10.16 -16.99 -19.51
N TYR A 36 10.87 -17.89 -18.86
CA TYR A 36 10.39 -18.63 -17.70
C TYR A 36 10.54 -17.82 -16.42
N ILE A 37 9.47 -17.69 -15.64
CA ILE A 37 9.46 -17.05 -14.32
C ILE A 37 9.06 -18.12 -13.29
N ASP A 38 9.83 -18.23 -12.22
CA ASP A 38 9.55 -19.16 -11.13
C ASP A 38 9.98 -18.60 -9.78
N ILE A 39 9.61 -19.30 -8.71
CA ILE A 39 10.03 -18.98 -7.36
C ILE A 39 11.23 -19.83 -6.93
N TYR A 40 12.00 -19.29 -6.01
CA TYR A 40 12.99 -20.00 -5.22
C TYR A 40 12.62 -19.87 -3.75
N PRO A 41 12.04 -20.90 -3.11
CA PRO A 41 11.80 -20.92 -1.67
C PRO A 41 13.10 -20.76 -0.90
N CYS A 42 13.14 -19.80 0.03
CA CYS A 42 14.31 -19.53 0.86
C CYS A 42 14.01 -19.91 2.31
N LYS A 43 15.05 -20.28 3.03
CA LYS A 43 14.95 -20.45 4.47
C LYS A 43 14.82 -19.09 5.16
N ASN A 44 13.80 -18.95 6.00
CA ASN A 44 13.68 -17.80 6.90
C ASN A 44 14.68 -17.98 8.06
N ILE A 45 15.74 -17.13 8.12
CA ILE A 45 16.78 -17.17 9.14
C ILE A 45 16.57 -16.16 10.27
N SER A 46 15.44 -15.40 10.25
CA SER A 46 15.09 -14.48 11.33
C SER A 46 14.98 -15.20 12.68
N SER A 47 15.34 -14.50 13.75
CA SER A 47 15.09 -14.97 15.12
C SER A 47 13.61 -14.87 15.52
N GLN A 48 12.82 -14.04 14.82
CA GLN A 48 11.39 -13.80 15.04
C GLN A 48 10.57 -14.23 13.81
N LYS A 49 10.68 -15.49 13.42
CA LYS A 49 10.16 -16.02 12.14
C LYS A 49 8.66 -15.88 11.93
N GLN A 50 7.88 -15.70 13.00
CA GLN A 50 6.41 -15.53 12.92
C GLN A 50 5.99 -14.08 12.66
N GLU A 51 6.91 -13.14 12.85
CA GLU A 51 6.66 -11.70 12.72
C GLU A 51 7.51 -11.04 11.64
N HIS A 52 8.64 -11.67 11.30
CA HIS A 52 9.61 -11.14 10.34
C HIS A 52 10.29 -12.25 9.57
N PHE A 53 10.74 -11.93 8.37
CA PHE A 53 11.59 -12.81 7.60
C PHE A 53 12.96 -12.17 7.31
N GLU A 54 13.97 -13.04 7.21
CA GLU A 54 15.29 -12.70 6.76
C GLU A 54 15.76 -13.78 5.79
N LEU A 55 16.17 -13.35 4.58
CA LEU A 55 16.63 -14.26 3.54
C LEU A 55 18.06 -14.74 3.79
N SER A 56 18.29 -16.04 3.67
CA SER A 56 19.64 -16.59 3.70
C SER A 56 20.47 -16.07 2.51
N PRO A 57 21.67 -15.49 2.73
CA PRO A 57 22.55 -15.09 1.64
C PRO A 57 22.92 -16.24 0.69
N PHE A 58 23.01 -17.45 1.20
CA PHE A 58 23.29 -18.65 0.40
C PHE A 58 22.12 -18.97 -0.54
N ASP A 59 20.88 -18.83 -0.07
CA ASP A 59 19.71 -19.06 -0.90
C ASP A 59 19.57 -17.99 -1.96
N TYR A 60 19.91 -16.73 -1.63
CA TYR A 60 19.99 -15.65 -2.63
C TYR A 60 20.98 -15.99 -3.76
N LEU A 61 22.20 -16.44 -3.43
CA LEU A 61 23.20 -16.83 -4.42
C LEU A 61 22.73 -18.00 -5.30
N LYS A 62 22.10 -19.01 -4.69
CA LYS A 62 21.53 -20.15 -5.45
C LYS A 62 20.41 -19.73 -6.39
N ALA A 63 19.52 -18.86 -5.92
CA ALA A 63 18.44 -18.31 -6.76
C ALA A 63 19.01 -17.49 -7.91
N ALA A 64 20.01 -16.63 -7.66
CA ALA A 64 20.69 -15.84 -8.68
C ALA A 64 21.42 -16.70 -9.72
N GLY A 65 21.89 -17.88 -9.33
CA GLY A 65 22.47 -18.88 -10.25
C GLY A 65 21.43 -19.53 -11.19
N ARG A 66 20.12 -19.46 -10.88
CA ARG A 66 19.04 -19.96 -11.73
C ARG A 66 18.56 -18.94 -12.76
N GLY A 67 18.72 -17.66 -12.47
CA GLY A 67 18.28 -16.58 -13.35
C GLY A 67 18.33 -15.21 -12.69
N LYS A 68 17.88 -14.21 -13.43
CA LYS A 68 17.80 -12.83 -12.90
C LYS A 68 16.73 -12.75 -11.83
N ILE A 69 17.10 -12.30 -10.64
CA ILE A 69 16.12 -11.99 -9.57
C ILE A 69 15.30 -10.77 -10.02
N ILE A 70 13.99 -10.94 -10.07
CA ILE A 70 13.02 -9.92 -10.49
C ILE A 70 12.03 -9.55 -9.40
N GLY A 71 11.98 -10.33 -8.31
CA GLY A 71 11.06 -10.11 -7.21
C GLY A 71 11.42 -10.93 -5.98
N MET A 72 10.65 -10.69 -4.93
CA MET A 72 10.66 -11.45 -3.69
C MET A 72 9.21 -11.70 -3.23
N TYR A 73 9.03 -12.66 -2.35
CA TYR A 73 7.75 -12.91 -1.68
C TYR A 73 7.95 -13.31 -0.24
N HIS A 74 6.93 -13.07 0.56
CA HIS A 74 6.78 -13.68 1.87
C HIS A 74 5.31 -13.93 2.19
N SER A 75 5.05 -14.76 3.20
CA SER A 75 3.73 -14.97 3.74
C SER A 75 3.62 -14.37 5.13
N GLN A 76 2.45 -13.88 5.48
CA GLN A 76 2.13 -13.36 6.81
C GLN A 76 0.67 -13.66 7.16
N LYS A 77 0.32 -13.40 8.42
CA LYS A 77 -1.05 -13.58 8.91
C LYS A 77 -2.00 -12.54 8.32
N ASP A 78 -1.63 -11.27 8.48
CA ASP A 78 -2.45 -10.13 8.09
C ASP A 78 -2.40 -9.86 6.59
N ILE A 79 -3.40 -9.10 6.09
CA ILE A 79 -3.47 -8.75 4.67
C ILE A 79 -2.58 -7.56 4.30
N ASP A 80 -2.33 -6.68 5.27
CA ASP A 80 -1.66 -5.41 4.99
C ASP A 80 -0.14 -5.57 5.04
N PRO A 81 0.58 -5.25 3.94
CA PRO A 81 2.03 -5.18 3.96
C PRO A 81 2.54 -4.20 5.01
N SER A 82 3.62 -4.53 5.67
CA SER A 82 4.26 -3.65 6.64
C SER A 82 4.94 -2.44 5.95
N VAL A 83 5.23 -1.40 6.72
CA VAL A 83 6.05 -0.26 6.23
C VAL A 83 7.39 -0.77 5.69
N LEU A 84 7.97 -1.79 6.33
CA LEU A 84 9.25 -2.37 5.91
C LEU A 84 9.18 -3.01 4.52
N ASP A 85 8.07 -3.67 4.16
CA ASP A 85 7.88 -4.26 2.83
C ASP A 85 7.98 -3.21 1.73
N TYR A 86 7.37 -2.03 1.95
CA TYR A 86 7.45 -0.92 1.01
C TYR A 86 8.86 -0.31 0.96
N VAL A 87 9.52 -0.14 2.11
CA VAL A 87 10.88 0.41 2.18
C VAL A 87 11.88 -0.52 1.49
N VAL A 88 11.81 -1.82 1.75
CA VAL A 88 12.69 -2.82 1.13
C VAL A 88 12.44 -2.89 -0.38
N SER A 89 11.18 -2.98 -0.81
CA SER A 89 10.81 -3.02 -2.22
C SER A 89 11.29 -1.76 -2.96
N SER A 90 11.14 -0.59 -2.34
CA SER A 90 11.59 0.70 -2.88
C SER A 90 13.12 0.78 -2.94
N GLY A 91 13.81 0.45 -1.86
CA GLY A 91 15.26 0.53 -1.76
C GLY A 91 15.98 -0.35 -2.78
N HIS A 92 15.48 -1.56 -2.97
CA HIS A 92 16.03 -2.51 -3.96
C HIS A 92 15.41 -2.41 -5.35
N LYS A 93 14.37 -1.57 -5.54
CA LYS A 93 13.60 -1.47 -6.79
C LYS A 93 13.12 -2.85 -7.28
N ILE A 94 12.67 -3.68 -6.35
CA ILE A 94 12.30 -5.06 -6.58
C ILE A 94 10.78 -5.24 -6.42
N TYR A 95 10.17 -6.02 -7.32
CA TYR A 95 8.79 -6.45 -7.19
C TYR A 95 8.62 -7.35 -5.97
N SER A 96 7.64 -7.07 -5.11
CA SER A 96 7.39 -7.87 -3.91
C SER A 96 5.95 -8.37 -3.88
N VAL A 97 5.78 -9.56 -3.33
CA VAL A 97 4.48 -10.23 -3.14
C VAL A 97 4.33 -10.59 -1.68
N VAL A 98 3.26 -10.12 -1.06
CA VAL A 98 2.84 -10.52 0.28
C VAL A 98 1.64 -11.44 0.16
N TYR A 99 1.71 -12.63 0.73
CA TYR A 99 0.61 -13.57 0.79
C TYR A 99 0.04 -13.65 2.21
N SER A 100 -1.19 -13.20 2.39
CA SER A 100 -1.91 -13.41 3.64
C SER A 100 -2.54 -14.80 3.66
N TYR A 101 -2.06 -15.67 4.54
CA TYR A 101 -2.55 -17.03 4.62
C TYR A 101 -3.89 -17.17 5.38
N GLU A 102 -4.28 -16.20 6.22
CA GLU A 102 -5.60 -16.19 6.84
C GLU A 102 -6.69 -15.69 5.88
N ASN A 103 -6.35 -14.77 5.01
CA ASN A 103 -7.29 -14.15 4.08
C ASN A 103 -7.24 -14.76 2.68
N ASP A 104 -6.36 -15.72 2.43
CA ASP A 104 -6.06 -16.32 1.10
C ASP A 104 -5.90 -15.25 0.01
N THR A 105 -5.17 -14.17 0.32
CA THR A 105 -5.08 -13.00 -0.54
C THR A 105 -3.63 -12.63 -0.80
N PHE A 106 -3.35 -12.20 -2.03
CA PHE A 106 -2.05 -11.70 -2.47
C PHE A 106 -2.06 -10.19 -2.65
N VAL A 107 -1.10 -9.51 -2.06
CA VAL A 107 -0.82 -8.09 -2.27
C VAL A 107 0.48 -7.94 -3.05
N GLU A 108 0.40 -7.23 -4.18
CA GLU A 108 1.56 -6.97 -5.05
C GLU A 108 2.09 -5.56 -4.81
N ILE A 109 3.35 -5.45 -4.40
CA ILE A 109 4.07 -4.18 -4.30
C ILE A 109 4.90 -4.05 -5.58
N ASN A 110 4.38 -3.31 -6.54
CA ASN A 110 4.98 -3.10 -7.85
C ASN A 110 5.55 -1.67 -8.00
N GLU A 111 6.09 -1.35 -9.18
CA GLU A 111 6.65 -0.03 -9.48
C GLU A 111 5.70 1.14 -9.13
N GLY A 112 4.39 0.95 -9.27
CA GLY A 112 3.40 1.96 -8.92
C GLY A 112 3.33 2.24 -7.42
N ALA A 113 3.35 1.19 -6.59
CA ALA A 113 3.40 1.31 -5.14
C ALA A 113 4.78 1.81 -4.66
N ILE A 114 5.88 1.33 -5.29
CA ILE A 114 7.24 1.79 -5.04
C ILE A 114 7.39 3.29 -5.32
N LYS A 115 6.75 3.79 -6.37
CA LYS A 115 6.74 5.22 -6.69
C LYS A 115 6.29 6.08 -5.51
N TYR A 116 5.36 5.58 -4.71
CA TYR A 116 4.78 6.31 -3.58
C TYR A 116 5.43 5.98 -2.23
N ALA A 117 6.48 5.17 -2.19
CA ALA A 117 7.18 4.79 -0.96
C ALA A 117 7.73 6.00 -0.18
N LYS A 118 8.03 7.13 -0.85
CA LYS A 118 8.45 8.39 -0.21
C LYS A 118 7.39 9.00 0.73
N TYR A 119 6.15 8.54 0.66
CA TYR A 119 5.04 8.96 1.52
C TYR A 119 4.80 8.02 2.70
N ILE A 120 5.54 6.91 2.79
CA ILE A 120 5.39 5.87 3.81
C ILE A 120 6.42 6.06 4.92
N GLY A 121 6.05 5.69 6.16
CA GLY A 121 6.95 5.76 7.32
C GLY A 121 7.07 7.15 7.96
N ARG A 122 6.19 8.09 7.64
CA ARG A 122 6.17 9.42 8.28
C ARG A 122 5.49 9.33 9.64
N ALA A 123 6.10 9.94 10.65
CA ALA A 123 5.49 10.01 11.98
C ALA A 123 4.24 10.90 11.96
N PHE A 124 3.19 10.48 12.67
CA PHE A 124 1.95 11.26 12.79
C PHE A 124 2.12 12.43 13.75
N GLU A 125 1.67 13.61 13.33
CA GLU A 125 1.52 14.80 14.16
C GLU A 125 0.33 15.62 13.64
N LEU A 126 -0.74 15.70 14.43
CA LEU A 126 -1.97 16.38 14.01
C LEU A 126 -1.71 17.85 13.66
N GLY A 127 -2.16 18.26 12.49
CA GLY A 127 -2.00 19.62 11.96
C GLY A 127 -0.73 19.86 11.14
N THR A 128 0.29 19.02 11.26
CA THR A 128 1.58 19.18 10.57
C THR A 128 1.99 17.97 9.74
N SER A 129 1.85 16.75 10.28
CA SER A 129 2.16 15.49 9.62
C SER A 129 1.00 14.50 9.84
N ASP A 130 -0.13 14.76 9.21
CA ASP A 130 -1.37 14.02 9.34
C ASP A 130 -1.91 13.57 7.97
N CYS A 131 -3.08 12.97 7.94
CA CYS A 131 -3.68 12.48 6.70
C CYS A 131 -3.92 13.59 5.66
N TYR A 132 -4.24 14.82 6.07
CA TYR A 132 -4.41 15.90 5.10
C TYR A 132 -3.06 16.45 4.59
N SER A 133 -2.06 16.58 5.45
CA SER A 133 -0.71 16.99 5.01
C SER A 133 -0.10 15.96 4.04
N LEU A 134 -0.41 14.68 4.21
CA LEU A 134 -0.05 13.63 3.26
C LEU A 134 -0.67 13.88 1.87
N ILE A 135 -1.94 14.30 1.84
CA ILE A 135 -2.63 14.69 0.60
C ILE A 135 -2.00 15.93 -0.02
N GLN A 136 -1.73 16.97 0.78
CA GLN A 136 -1.07 18.19 0.30
C GLN A 136 0.26 17.88 -0.39
N ASP A 137 1.10 17.09 0.25
CA ASP A 137 2.39 16.68 -0.30
C ASP A 137 2.25 15.82 -1.55
N PHE A 138 1.29 14.89 -1.56
CA PHE A 138 1.02 14.06 -2.72
C PHE A 138 0.61 14.93 -3.93
N TYR A 139 -0.36 15.82 -3.75
CA TYR A 139 -0.83 16.69 -4.81
C TYR A 139 0.25 17.65 -5.30
N LYS A 140 1.03 18.22 -4.39
CA LYS A 140 2.17 19.08 -4.74
C LYS A 140 3.22 18.33 -5.58
N ASN A 141 3.59 17.12 -5.15
CA ASN A 141 4.72 16.40 -5.76
C ASN A 141 4.33 15.62 -7.03
N GLU A 142 3.11 15.08 -7.10
CA GLU A 142 2.69 14.24 -8.23
C GLU A 142 1.96 15.04 -9.32
N TYR A 143 1.26 16.11 -8.93
CA TYR A 143 0.41 16.89 -9.84
C TYR A 143 0.78 18.36 -9.95
N ASN A 144 1.75 18.82 -9.16
CA ASN A 144 2.11 20.25 -9.04
C ASN A 144 0.90 21.13 -8.66
N ILE A 145 0.02 20.60 -7.81
CA ILE A 145 -1.16 21.29 -7.27
C ILE A 145 -0.90 21.60 -5.81
N ILE A 146 -1.01 22.88 -5.45
CA ILE A 146 -0.84 23.36 -4.07
C ILE A 146 -2.23 23.48 -3.45
N LEU A 147 -2.51 22.64 -2.45
CA LEU A 147 -3.74 22.71 -1.65
C LEU A 147 -3.52 23.60 -0.43
N ASN A 148 -4.55 24.39 -0.07
CA ASN A 148 -4.48 25.26 1.08
C ASN A 148 -4.31 24.49 2.39
N ASN A 149 -3.66 25.09 3.36
CA ASN A 149 -3.57 24.51 4.69
C ASN A 149 -4.78 24.95 5.54
N TYR A 150 -5.41 23.99 6.21
CA TYR A 150 -6.56 24.20 7.08
C TYR A 150 -6.21 23.87 8.52
N ILE A 151 -6.82 24.57 9.47
CA ILE A 151 -6.68 24.24 10.89
C ILE A 151 -7.36 22.88 11.12
N ARG A 152 -6.62 21.96 11.70
CA ARG A 152 -7.06 20.60 12.02
C ARG A 152 -6.82 20.33 13.50
N ASN A 153 -7.89 20.24 14.24
CA ASN A 153 -7.90 19.82 15.64
C ASN A 153 -9.28 19.24 16.00
N ASP A 154 -9.38 18.58 17.11
CA ASP A 154 -10.61 17.92 17.55
C ASP A 154 -11.81 18.86 17.66
N ASN A 155 -11.58 20.13 18.03
CA ASN A 155 -12.65 21.11 18.18
C ASN A 155 -13.26 21.47 16.82
N VAL A 156 -12.44 21.65 15.79
CA VAL A 156 -12.93 21.96 14.43
C VAL A 156 -13.84 20.87 13.92
N PHE A 157 -13.45 19.59 14.05
CA PHE A 157 -14.25 18.46 13.60
C PHE A 157 -15.54 18.27 14.40
N LYS A 158 -15.52 18.54 15.71
CA LYS A 158 -16.72 18.49 16.56
C LYS A 158 -17.73 19.59 16.23
N LEU A 159 -17.24 20.80 15.90
CA LEU A 159 -18.10 21.95 15.58
C LEU A 159 -18.68 21.90 14.16
N ASN A 160 -17.95 21.33 13.20
CA ASN A 160 -18.41 21.16 11.83
C ASN A 160 -18.01 19.77 11.29
N PRO A 161 -18.91 18.78 11.39
CA PRO A 161 -18.66 17.43 10.85
C PRO A 161 -18.47 17.41 9.33
N ASP A 162 -19.00 18.38 8.60
CA ASP A 162 -18.90 18.45 7.13
C ASP A 162 -17.68 19.23 6.64
N ILE A 163 -16.84 19.74 7.55
CA ILE A 163 -15.70 20.60 7.20
C ILE A 163 -14.75 19.98 6.16
N VAL A 164 -14.57 18.68 6.20
CA VAL A 164 -13.71 17.97 5.22
C VAL A 164 -14.33 18.07 3.84
N ARG A 165 -15.62 17.80 3.70
CA ARG A 165 -16.34 17.88 2.42
C ARG A 165 -16.32 19.31 1.87
N GLU A 166 -16.59 20.30 2.75
CA GLU A 166 -16.56 21.71 2.36
C GLU A 166 -15.17 22.13 1.87
N ASN A 167 -14.11 21.72 2.56
CA ASN A 167 -12.75 22.03 2.17
C ASN A 167 -12.36 21.34 0.87
N TYR A 168 -12.75 20.08 0.66
CA TYR A 168 -12.53 19.39 -0.62
C TYR A 168 -13.17 20.15 -1.79
N ILE A 169 -14.41 20.62 -1.62
CA ILE A 169 -15.11 21.43 -2.66
C ILE A 169 -14.36 22.75 -2.92
N LYS A 170 -13.92 23.44 -1.86
CA LYS A 170 -13.15 24.70 -1.98
C LYS A 170 -11.83 24.51 -2.72
N GLU A 171 -11.17 23.36 -2.50
CA GLU A 171 -9.93 22.97 -3.20
C GLU A 171 -10.17 22.51 -4.65
N GLY A 172 -11.42 22.42 -5.09
CA GLY A 172 -11.78 22.04 -6.46
C GLY A 172 -11.90 20.54 -6.66
N PHE A 173 -12.14 19.77 -5.60
CA PHE A 173 -12.51 18.38 -5.73
C PHE A 173 -13.98 18.21 -6.05
N VAL A 174 -14.31 17.16 -6.78
CA VAL A 174 -15.68 16.72 -7.09
C VAL A 174 -15.87 15.30 -6.58
N GLU A 175 -17.03 15.01 -6.03
CA GLU A 175 -17.36 13.66 -5.58
C GLU A 175 -17.49 12.71 -6.76
N ILE A 176 -16.98 11.50 -6.56
CA ILE A 176 -17.02 10.39 -7.53
C ILE A 176 -17.52 9.11 -6.85
N GLN A 177 -17.93 8.14 -7.67
CA GLN A 177 -18.28 6.82 -7.15
C GLN A 177 -17.01 6.01 -6.82
N TYR A 178 -17.08 5.16 -5.80
CA TYR A 178 -15.97 4.28 -5.42
C TYR A 178 -15.43 3.44 -6.60
N LYS A 179 -16.32 2.95 -7.46
CA LYS A 179 -15.96 2.15 -8.64
C LYS A 179 -15.12 2.90 -9.68
N ASP A 180 -15.16 4.24 -9.64
CA ASP A 180 -14.49 5.12 -10.60
C ASP A 180 -13.15 5.64 -10.07
N LEU A 181 -12.64 5.09 -8.95
CA LEU A 181 -11.38 5.50 -8.33
C LEU A 181 -10.20 5.41 -9.30
N GLN A 182 -9.43 6.49 -9.35
CA GLN A 182 -8.16 6.59 -10.07
C GLN A 182 -7.05 7.04 -9.12
N ILE A 183 -5.79 6.78 -9.50
CA ILE A 183 -4.62 7.17 -8.69
C ILE A 183 -4.68 8.67 -8.39
N GLY A 184 -4.54 9.01 -7.10
CA GLY A 184 -4.61 10.37 -6.59
C GLY A 184 -5.98 10.78 -6.05
N ASP A 185 -7.02 9.98 -6.24
CA ASP A 185 -8.32 10.30 -5.65
C ASP A 185 -8.29 10.21 -4.13
N GLY A 186 -8.95 11.15 -3.48
CA GLY A 186 -9.16 11.13 -2.04
C GLY A 186 -10.29 10.18 -1.66
N ILE A 187 -10.10 9.44 -0.57
CA ILE A 187 -11.11 8.59 0.05
C ILE A 187 -11.34 9.08 1.47
N VAL A 188 -12.56 9.39 1.84
CA VAL A 188 -12.93 9.85 3.18
C VAL A 188 -13.70 8.76 3.89
N PHE A 189 -13.25 8.41 5.10
CA PHE A 189 -13.80 7.33 5.91
C PHE A 189 -14.38 7.89 7.22
N GLY A 190 -15.47 7.27 7.69
CA GLY A 190 -16.12 7.58 8.96
C GLY A 190 -15.70 6.63 10.08
N LEU A 191 -14.43 6.63 10.46
CA LEU A 191 -13.94 5.74 11.53
C LEU A 191 -14.50 6.10 12.91
N THR A 192 -14.73 7.38 13.17
CA THR A 192 -15.34 7.90 14.40
C THR A 192 -16.35 9.00 14.09
N LYS A 193 -17.25 9.29 15.02
CA LYS A 193 -18.21 10.40 14.89
C LYS A 193 -17.54 11.79 14.96
N THR A 194 -16.28 11.86 15.39
CA THR A 194 -15.60 13.11 15.75
C THR A 194 -14.39 13.46 14.91
N SER A 195 -13.89 12.53 14.08
CA SER A 195 -12.73 12.78 13.23
C SER A 195 -12.81 11.95 11.96
N PRO A 196 -13.05 12.57 10.81
CA PRO A 196 -13.01 11.89 9.54
C PRO A 196 -11.56 11.44 9.24
N HIS A 197 -11.43 10.24 8.71
CA HIS A 197 -10.16 9.71 8.26
C HIS A 197 -10.04 9.87 6.75
N ILE A 198 -8.86 10.21 6.27
CA ILE A 198 -8.64 10.51 4.86
C ILE A 198 -7.49 9.66 4.33
N GLY A 199 -7.64 9.14 3.11
CA GLY A 199 -6.58 8.44 2.39
C GLY A 199 -6.52 8.84 0.92
N ILE A 200 -5.45 8.46 0.25
CA ILE A 200 -5.21 8.70 -1.17
C ILE A 200 -5.14 7.36 -1.89
N PHE A 201 -5.97 7.15 -2.89
CA PHE A 201 -5.90 5.95 -3.72
C PHE A 201 -4.63 5.96 -4.59
N ILE A 202 -3.85 4.89 -4.55
CA ILE A 202 -2.60 4.75 -5.29
C ILE A 202 -2.60 3.61 -6.32
N GLY A 203 -3.78 3.07 -6.63
CA GLY A 203 -3.94 1.95 -7.55
C GLY A 203 -3.85 0.59 -6.85
N ASN A 204 -4.11 -0.50 -7.60
CA ASN A 204 -4.07 -1.89 -7.11
C ASN A 204 -4.86 -2.13 -5.81
N ASN A 205 -5.96 -1.41 -5.63
CA ASN A 205 -6.78 -1.45 -4.42
C ASN A 205 -6.04 -1.02 -3.13
N LEU A 206 -4.97 -0.22 -3.26
CA LEU A 206 -4.18 0.32 -2.17
C LEU A 206 -4.48 1.81 -1.97
N PHE A 207 -4.39 2.26 -0.73
CA PHE A 207 -4.48 3.68 -0.38
C PHE A 207 -3.43 4.06 0.66
N LEU A 208 -2.88 5.28 0.54
CA LEU A 208 -1.98 5.89 1.49
C LEU A 208 -2.76 6.58 2.59
N HIS A 209 -2.40 6.36 3.85
CA HIS A 209 -3.01 7.03 5.00
C HIS A 209 -2.12 6.96 6.25
N PHE A 210 -2.63 7.47 7.37
CA PHE A 210 -2.06 7.27 8.71
C PHE A 210 -2.98 6.37 9.54
N PRO A 211 -2.67 5.09 9.76
CA PRO A 211 -3.48 4.25 10.63
C PRO A 211 -3.25 4.61 12.10
N SER A 212 -4.32 5.00 12.81
CA SER A 212 -4.35 5.15 14.28
C SER A 212 -3.14 5.89 14.87
N GLU A 213 -2.84 7.09 14.37
CA GLU A 213 -1.79 7.98 14.90
C GLU A 213 -0.38 7.35 14.95
N LYS A 214 -0.09 6.46 14.02
CA LYS A 214 1.22 5.80 13.89
C LYS A 214 2.02 6.40 12.73
N TYR A 215 2.65 5.54 11.96
CA TYR A 215 3.37 5.93 10.75
C TYR A 215 2.46 5.83 9.53
N SER A 216 2.64 6.75 8.57
CA SER A 216 1.94 6.65 7.29
C SER A 216 2.30 5.34 6.58
N THR A 217 1.31 4.73 5.95
CA THR A 217 1.45 3.46 5.25
C THR A 217 0.54 3.39 4.03
N ALA A 218 0.75 2.38 3.19
CA ALA A 218 -0.22 1.96 2.20
C ALA A 218 -0.94 0.70 2.70
N GLN A 219 -2.27 0.73 2.67
CA GLN A 219 -3.10 -0.41 3.06
C GLN A 219 -4.02 -0.85 1.92
N PHE A 220 -4.41 -2.13 1.96
CA PHE A 220 -5.37 -2.69 1.04
C PHE A 220 -6.81 -2.27 1.42
N ILE A 221 -7.61 -1.84 0.44
CA ILE A 221 -9.01 -1.47 0.68
C ILE A 221 -9.84 -2.75 0.82
N THR A 222 -9.95 -3.24 2.04
CA THR A 222 -10.76 -4.41 2.40
C THR A 222 -12.26 -4.08 2.39
N ASP A 223 -13.11 -5.08 2.48
CA ASP A 223 -14.56 -4.86 2.62
C ASP A 223 -14.93 -4.13 3.92
N SER A 224 -14.10 -4.25 4.97
CA SER A 224 -14.25 -3.46 6.19
C SER A 224 -14.00 -1.98 5.93
N TRP A 225 -12.95 -1.64 5.17
CA TRP A 225 -12.68 -0.26 4.76
C TRP A 225 -13.78 0.30 3.86
N LYS A 226 -14.24 -0.49 2.87
CA LYS A 226 -15.32 -0.06 1.96
C LYS A 226 -16.60 0.35 2.70
N LYS A 227 -16.98 -0.40 3.74
CA LYS A 227 -18.17 -0.10 4.55
C LYS A 227 -18.06 1.23 5.32
N GLN A 228 -16.87 1.75 5.49
CA GLN A 228 -16.61 2.99 6.22
C GLN A 228 -16.42 4.20 5.30
N ILE A 229 -16.44 4.02 3.98
CA ILE A 229 -16.33 5.13 3.02
C ILE A 229 -17.55 6.03 3.13
N ILE A 230 -17.33 7.32 3.39
CA ILE A 230 -18.35 8.35 3.38
C ILE A 230 -18.50 8.90 1.95
N PHE A 231 -17.38 9.27 1.32
CA PHE A 231 -17.32 9.69 -0.07
C PHE A 231 -15.90 9.51 -0.64
N CYS A 232 -15.83 9.49 -1.97
CA CYS A 232 -14.59 9.59 -2.72
C CYS A 232 -14.60 10.88 -3.53
N ALA A 233 -13.43 11.49 -3.75
CA ALA A 233 -13.35 12.75 -4.45
C ALA A 233 -12.13 12.84 -5.36
N ARG A 234 -12.31 13.42 -6.55
CA ARG A 234 -11.27 13.69 -7.54
C ARG A 234 -11.08 15.18 -7.72
N HIS A 235 -9.81 15.63 -7.72
CA HIS A 235 -9.52 17.02 -8.06
C HIS A 235 -9.78 17.27 -9.55
N LYS A 236 -10.47 18.38 -9.88
CA LYS A 236 -10.90 18.72 -11.25
C LYS A 236 -9.76 18.73 -12.28
N ASN A 237 -8.53 19.07 -11.87
CA ASN A 237 -7.36 19.06 -12.75
C ASN A 237 -6.78 17.65 -12.95
N ASN A 238 -7.30 16.63 -12.27
CA ASN A 238 -6.95 15.22 -12.43
C ASN A 238 -7.88 14.48 -13.41
N PHE A 239 -8.92 15.12 -13.89
CA PHE A 239 -9.63 14.65 -15.06
C PHE A 239 -8.70 14.86 -16.25
N LYS A 240 -7.75 13.96 -16.47
CA LYS A 240 -6.98 13.93 -17.73
C LYS A 240 -7.98 13.59 -18.82
N ASN A 241 -8.06 14.46 -19.81
CA ASN A 241 -8.73 14.15 -21.07
C ASN A 241 -8.27 12.77 -21.55
N GLU A 242 -9.19 11.84 -21.67
CA GLU A 242 -9.01 10.62 -22.44
C GLU A 242 -8.74 10.92 -23.91
#